data_b94afdb3c4b6592b41f898aa2f322d37
#
_entry.id   b94afdb3c4b6592b41f898aa2f322d37
#
_cell.length_a   1.000
_cell.length_b   1.000
_cell.length_c   1.000
_cell.angle_alpha   90.00
_cell.angle_beta   90.00
_cell.angle_gamma   90.00
#
_symmetry.space_group_name_H-M   'P 1'
#
loop_
_entity.id
_entity.type
_entity.pdbx_description
1 polymer ?
#
loop_
_entity_poly.entity_id
_entity_poly.type
_entity_poly.pdbx_seq_one_letter_code
_entity_poly.pdbx_strand_id
1 'polypeptide(L)'
;MTPDDLTADDGGGVVRRYFGAMETHDWAAVRRCLSDDFTRVGPYPEHVFDDPDGYVAFLATLLPGLRGHSVEITRVTCAGPVVHVEATERVHLESGPSTVRIAAAFDLADDGRIRHVEVFVRRPVMR
;
A
#
# COMPACT_ATOMS: atom_id res chain seq x y z
N MET A 1 -24.60 3.76 -10.09
CA MET A 1 -23.25 3.19 -10.01
C MET A 1 -22.25 4.31 -9.99
N THR A 2 -21.35 4.28 -9.02
CA THR A 2 -20.29 5.27 -8.91
C THR A 2 -19.06 4.83 -9.71
N PRO A 3 -18.13 5.76 -10.02
CA PRO A 3 -16.87 5.34 -10.63
C PRO A 3 -16.09 4.31 -9.81
N ASP A 4 -16.24 4.33 -8.47
CA ASP A 4 -15.58 3.36 -7.61
C ASP A 4 -16.10 1.94 -7.86
N ASP A 5 -17.39 1.81 -8.14
CA ASP A 5 -17.96 0.50 -8.44
C ASP A 5 -17.37 -0.08 -9.74
N LEU A 6 -17.10 0.78 -10.70
CA LEU A 6 -16.49 0.37 -11.95
C LEU A 6 -15.04 -0.06 -11.77
N THR A 7 -14.29 0.70 -10.97
CA THR A 7 -12.87 0.41 -10.73
C THR A 7 -12.70 -0.82 -9.84
N ALA A 8 -13.69 -1.16 -9.02
CA ALA A 8 -13.61 -2.37 -8.19
C ALA A 8 -13.46 -3.63 -9.04
N ASP A 9 -14.01 -3.63 -10.27
CA ASP A 9 -13.93 -4.79 -11.15
C ASP A 9 -12.50 -5.05 -11.63
N ASP A 10 -11.66 -4.01 -11.71
CA ASP A 10 -10.30 -4.15 -12.18
C ASP A 10 -9.28 -4.19 -11.03
N GLY A 11 -9.76 -4.23 -9.78
CA GLY A 11 -8.89 -4.30 -8.61
C GLY A 11 -8.31 -2.97 -8.19
N GLY A 12 -8.33 -1.95 -9.05
CA GLY A 12 -7.80 -0.64 -8.71
C GLY A 12 -8.55 0.02 -7.56
N GLY A 13 -9.85 -0.27 -7.46
CA GLY A 13 -10.69 0.31 -6.40
C GLY A 13 -10.25 -0.09 -4.99
N VAL A 14 -10.00 -1.39 -4.77
CA VAL A 14 -9.59 -1.86 -3.45
C VAL A 14 -8.22 -1.33 -3.07
N VAL A 15 -7.30 -1.23 -4.04
CA VAL A 15 -5.95 -0.72 -3.79
C VAL A 15 -6.02 0.77 -3.44
N ARG A 16 -6.85 1.54 -4.14
CA ARG A 16 -7.02 2.97 -3.82
C ARG A 16 -7.66 3.17 -2.45
N ARG A 17 -8.64 2.34 -2.09
CA ARG A 17 -9.24 2.39 -0.74
C ARG A 17 -8.23 2.05 0.34
N TYR A 18 -7.36 1.08 0.06
CA TYR A 18 -6.30 0.69 0.98
C TYR A 18 -5.36 1.87 1.27
N PHE A 19 -4.86 2.55 0.23
CA PHE A 19 -3.98 3.70 0.42
C PHE A 19 -4.71 4.87 1.08
N GLY A 20 -5.96 5.12 0.69
CA GLY A 20 -6.75 6.21 1.30
C GLY A 20 -7.01 5.98 2.78
N ALA A 21 -7.36 4.74 3.15
CA ALA A 21 -7.57 4.40 4.56
C ALA A 21 -6.28 4.53 5.36
N MET A 22 -5.15 4.17 4.75
CA MET A 22 -3.85 4.31 5.39
C MET A 22 -3.53 5.77 5.67
N GLU A 23 -3.78 6.67 4.72
CA GLU A 23 -3.54 8.10 4.89
C GLU A 23 -4.38 8.72 6.00
N THR A 24 -5.62 8.28 6.14
CA THR A 24 -6.52 8.80 7.17
C THR A 24 -6.39 8.05 8.50
N HIS A 25 -5.49 7.08 8.56
CA HIS A 25 -5.28 6.24 9.75
C HIS A 25 -6.55 5.49 10.16
N ASP A 26 -7.35 5.11 9.20
CA ASP A 26 -8.54 4.29 9.43
C ASP A 26 -8.15 2.81 9.36
N TRP A 27 -7.62 2.31 10.47
CA TRP A 27 -7.03 0.97 10.50
C TRP A 27 -8.06 -0.13 10.29
N ALA A 28 -9.29 0.09 10.73
CA ALA A 28 -10.36 -0.88 10.46
C ALA A 28 -10.64 -0.98 8.96
N ALA A 29 -10.63 0.15 8.26
CA ALA A 29 -10.81 0.16 6.81
C ALA A 29 -9.62 -0.49 6.09
N VAL A 30 -8.40 -0.23 6.56
CA VAL A 30 -7.22 -0.92 6.01
C VAL A 30 -7.40 -2.44 6.15
N ARG A 31 -7.79 -2.90 7.36
CA ARG A 31 -7.95 -4.34 7.60
C ARG A 31 -9.01 -4.96 6.69
N ARG A 32 -10.10 -4.23 6.42
CA ARG A 32 -11.16 -4.73 5.54
C ARG A 32 -10.70 -4.91 4.10
N CYS A 33 -9.67 -4.18 3.67
CA CYS A 33 -9.11 -4.35 2.33
C CYS A 33 -8.26 -5.61 2.20
N LEU A 34 -7.87 -6.24 3.31
CA LEU A 34 -6.93 -7.36 3.31
C LEU A 34 -7.66 -8.68 3.52
N SER A 35 -7.25 -9.71 2.79
CA SER A 35 -7.77 -11.06 3.00
C SER A 35 -7.22 -11.62 4.31
N ASP A 36 -7.86 -12.67 4.82
CA ASP A 36 -7.46 -13.27 6.09
C ASP A 36 -6.12 -13.98 6.00
N ASP A 37 -5.70 -14.37 4.78
CA ASP A 37 -4.40 -14.99 4.53
C ASP A 37 -3.38 -14.01 3.95
N PHE A 38 -3.58 -12.72 4.18
CA PHE A 38 -2.74 -11.66 3.65
C PHE A 38 -1.28 -11.80 4.08
N THR A 39 -0.37 -11.51 3.14
CA THR A 39 1.06 -11.42 3.42
C THR A 39 1.64 -10.18 2.76
N ARG A 40 2.72 -9.66 3.34
CA ARG A 40 3.45 -8.53 2.77
C ARG A 40 4.95 -8.77 2.83
N VAL A 41 5.65 -8.36 1.77
CA VAL A 41 7.10 -8.41 1.69
C VAL A 41 7.64 -7.06 1.23
N GLY A 42 8.70 -6.60 1.86
CA GLY A 42 9.45 -5.43 1.45
C GLY A 42 8.91 -4.11 1.98
N PRO A 43 9.62 -2.99 1.68
CA PRO A 43 10.85 -2.91 0.89
C PRO A 43 12.13 -3.23 1.66
N TYR A 44 12.04 -3.44 2.98
CA TYR A 44 13.21 -3.76 3.81
C TYR A 44 13.14 -5.21 4.26
N PRO A 45 14.30 -5.85 4.55
CA PRO A 45 14.29 -7.27 4.94
C PRO A 45 13.43 -7.59 6.16
N GLU A 46 13.32 -6.64 7.11
CA GLU A 46 12.49 -6.80 8.31
C GLU A 46 11.00 -6.59 8.05
N HIS A 47 10.64 -6.09 6.86
CA HIS A 47 9.24 -5.85 6.52
C HIS A 47 8.64 -7.08 5.86
N VAL A 48 8.49 -8.14 6.65
CA VAL A 48 7.84 -9.37 6.23
C VAL A 48 6.72 -9.66 7.24
N PHE A 49 5.49 -9.72 6.72
CA PHE A 49 4.31 -9.95 7.54
C PHE A 49 3.52 -11.10 6.93
N ASP A 50 3.15 -12.07 7.75
CA ASP A 50 2.43 -13.26 7.31
C ASP A 50 1.01 -13.32 7.84
N ASP A 51 0.51 -12.21 8.40
CA ASP A 51 -0.88 -12.11 8.81
C ASP A 51 -1.35 -10.65 8.76
N PRO A 52 -2.65 -10.43 8.43
CA PRO A 52 -3.15 -9.06 8.24
C PRO A 52 -3.22 -8.26 9.53
N ASP A 53 -3.52 -8.90 10.66
CA ASP A 53 -3.68 -8.17 11.92
C ASP A 53 -2.33 -7.65 12.41
N GLY A 54 -1.28 -8.47 12.30
CA GLY A 54 0.08 -8.05 12.65
C GLY A 54 0.55 -6.91 11.77
N TYR A 55 0.26 -6.96 10.48
CA TYR A 55 0.62 -5.90 9.55
C TYR A 55 -0.10 -4.59 9.89
N VAL A 56 -1.41 -4.65 10.13
CA VAL A 56 -2.18 -3.44 10.49
C VAL A 56 -1.69 -2.85 11.80
N ALA A 57 -1.38 -3.69 12.80
CA ALA A 57 -0.83 -3.22 14.06
C ALA A 57 0.51 -2.50 13.86
N PHE A 58 1.35 -3.02 12.97
CA PHE A 58 2.61 -2.36 12.62
C PHE A 58 2.36 -0.97 12.03
N LEU A 59 1.43 -0.86 11.06
CA LEU A 59 1.11 0.43 10.45
C LEU A 59 0.56 1.41 11.47
N ALA A 60 -0.33 0.94 12.34
CA ALA A 60 -0.96 1.78 13.36
C ALA A 60 0.06 2.31 14.37
N THR A 61 1.16 1.60 14.57
CA THR A 61 2.24 2.04 15.45
C THR A 61 3.20 2.98 14.72
N LEU A 62 3.51 2.68 13.47
CA LEU A 62 4.53 3.40 12.70
C LEU A 62 4.04 4.73 12.13
N LEU A 63 2.91 4.69 11.40
CA LEU A 63 2.52 5.83 10.56
C LEU A 63 2.19 7.10 11.33
N PRO A 64 1.49 7.05 12.50
CA PRO A 64 1.21 8.28 13.22
C PRO A 64 2.46 9.03 13.68
N GLY A 65 3.58 8.34 13.82
CA GLY A 65 4.84 8.97 14.20
C GLY A 65 5.63 9.56 13.03
N LEU A 66 5.20 9.32 11.80
CA LEU A 66 5.88 9.83 10.61
C LEU A 66 5.27 11.18 10.21
N ARG A 67 6.00 12.24 10.50
CA ARG A 67 5.53 13.60 10.23
C ARG A 67 5.46 13.84 8.73
N GLY A 68 4.33 14.43 8.30
CA GLY A 68 4.15 14.78 6.89
C GLY A 68 4.10 13.59 5.97
N HIS A 69 3.79 12.40 6.49
CA HIS A 69 3.71 11.19 5.66
C HIS A 69 2.55 11.27 4.70
N SER A 70 2.83 11.02 3.43
CA SER A 70 1.79 10.94 2.40
C SER A 70 2.27 9.99 1.30
N VAL A 71 1.30 9.43 0.59
CA VAL A 71 1.56 8.57 -0.58
C VAL A 71 0.72 9.10 -1.72
N GLU A 72 1.38 9.50 -2.80
CA GLU A 72 0.71 9.96 -4.01
C GLU A 72 0.82 8.86 -5.06
N ILE A 73 -0.31 8.27 -5.44
CA ILE A 73 -0.35 7.25 -6.49
C ILE A 73 -0.19 7.95 -7.83
N THR A 74 0.82 7.55 -8.60
CA THR A 74 1.11 8.13 -9.90
C THR A 74 0.68 7.23 -11.06
N ARG A 75 0.58 5.93 -10.83
CA ARG A 75 0.11 4.99 -11.87
C ARG A 75 -0.45 3.74 -11.24
N VAL A 76 -1.57 3.28 -11.79
CA VAL A 76 -2.16 1.97 -11.43
C VAL A 76 -2.33 1.18 -12.72
N THR A 77 -1.83 -0.04 -12.75
CA THR A 77 -1.96 -0.94 -13.89
C THR A 77 -2.58 -2.25 -13.41
N CYS A 78 -3.68 -2.67 -14.02
CA CYS A 78 -4.40 -3.86 -13.62
C CYS A 78 -4.31 -4.92 -14.71
N ALA A 79 -4.06 -6.16 -14.31
CA ALA A 79 -4.02 -7.31 -15.22
C ALA A 79 -4.64 -8.50 -14.48
N GLY A 80 -5.96 -8.69 -14.64
CA GLY A 80 -6.69 -9.71 -13.90
C GLY A 80 -6.59 -9.45 -12.40
N PRO A 81 -6.18 -10.45 -11.61
CA PRO A 81 -6.07 -10.30 -10.16
C PRO A 81 -4.78 -9.60 -9.71
N VAL A 82 -3.98 -9.10 -10.64
CA VAL A 82 -2.71 -8.45 -10.30
C VAL A 82 -2.85 -6.95 -10.54
N VAL A 83 -2.46 -6.14 -9.54
CA VAL A 83 -2.49 -4.69 -9.63
C VAL A 83 -1.10 -4.17 -9.31
N HIS A 84 -0.54 -3.40 -10.24
CA HIS A 84 0.74 -2.73 -10.02
C HIS A 84 0.51 -1.25 -9.77
N VAL A 85 1.18 -0.72 -8.75
CA VAL A 85 1.06 0.69 -8.37
C VAL A 85 2.44 1.31 -8.37
N GLU A 86 2.54 2.49 -8.96
CA GLU A 86 3.71 3.35 -8.79
C GLU A 86 3.25 4.56 -7.98
N ALA A 87 4.06 4.95 -7.01
CA ALA A 87 3.68 6.01 -6.09
C ALA A 87 4.91 6.77 -5.61
N THR A 88 4.66 7.97 -5.10
CA THR A 88 5.67 8.78 -4.45
C THR A 88 5.31 8.88 -2.98
N GLU A 89 6.23 8.47 -2.13
CA GLU A 89 6.05 8.55 -0.68
C GLU A 89 6.88 9.72 -0.16
N ARG A 90 6.25 10.58 0.67
CA ARG A 90 6.90 11.73 1.28
C ARG A 90 6.80 11.63 2.78
N VAL A 91 7.87 12.05 3.46
CA VAL A 91 7.92 12.06 4.92
C VAL A 91 8.92 13.13 5.36
N HIS A 92 8.69 13.75 6.52
CA HIS A 92 9.63 14.70 7.12
C HIS A 92 10.50 13.97 8.11
N LEU A 93 11.80 13.83 7.79
CA LEU A 93 12.81 13.27 8.68
C LEU A 93 13.51 14.41 9.43
N GLU A 94 14.31 14.06 10.44
CA GLU A 94 15.10 15.06 11.14
C GLU A 94 16.05 15.79 10.20
N SER A 95 16.54 15.08 9.19
CA SER A 95 17.44 15.64 8.17
C SER A 95 16.74 16.52 7.15
N GLY A 96 15.40 16.58 7.19
CA GLY A 96 14.59 17.37 6.26
C GLY A 96 13.59 16.50 5.50
N PRO A 97 12.90 17.11 4.52
CA PRO A 97 11.93 16.37 3.71
C PRO A 97 12.59 15.25 2.93
N SER A 98 11.94 14.08 2.90
CA SER A 98 12.40 12.92 2.14
C SER A 98 11.31 12.49 1.17
N THR A 99 11.72 12.19 -0.07
CA THR A 99 10.81 11.73 -1.12
C THR A 99 11.38 10.46 -1.73
N VAL A 100 10.55 9.42 -1.78
CA VAL A 100 10.96 8.12 -2.29
C VAL A 100 9.94 7.64 -3.32
N ARG A 101 10.44 7.11 -4.45
CA ARG A 101 9.59 6.45 -5.45
C ARG A 101 9.44 5.00 -5.04
N ILE A 102 8.20 4.53 -4.99
CA ILE A 102 7.92 3.13 -4.68
C ILE A 102 7.11 2.50 -5.80
N ALA A 103 7.25 1.20 -5.92
CA ALA A 103 6.40 0.37 -6.75
C ALA A 103 5.90 -0.77 -5.89
N ALA A 104 4.64 -1.15 -6.08
CA ALA A 104 4.04 -2.23 -5.31
C ALA A 104 3.26 -3.14 -6.22
N ALA A 105 3.44 -4.44 -6.05
CA ALA A 105 2.72 -5.46 -6.78
C ALA A 105 1.72 -6.10 -5.82
N PHE A 106 0.43 -6.00 -6.15
CA PHE A 106 -0.66 -6.53 -5.35
C PHE A 106 -1.27 -7.73 -6.04
N ASP A 107 -1.49 -8.81 -5.28
CA ASP A 107 -2.27 -9.95 -5.73
C ASP A 107 -3.60 -9.95 -4.99
N LEU A 108 -4.70 -10.07 -5.74
CA LEU A 108 -6.03 -10.03 -5.16
C LEU A 108 -6.56 -11.45 -4.98
N ALA A 109 -7.29 -11.65 -3.88
CA ALA A 109 -8.02 -12.89 -3.64
C ALA A 109 -9.28 -12.93 -4.50
N ASP A 110 -9.93 -14.10 -4.54
CA ASP A 110 -11.14 -14.30 -5.35
C ASP A 110 -12.28 -13.35 -4.93
N ASP A 111 -12.31 -12.96 -3.66
CA ASP A 111 -13.32 -12.03 -3.16
C ASP A 111 -12.96 -10.55 -3.36
N GLY A 112 -11.86 -10.28 -4.05
CA GLY A 112 -11.43 -8.93 -4.37
C GLY A 112 -10.59 -8.25 -3.31
N ARG A 113 -10.35 -8.88 -2.15
CA ARG A 113 -9.47 -8.31 -1.12
C ARG A 113 -8.01 -8.56 -1.50
N ILE A 114 -7.13 -7.76 -0.92
CA ILE A 114 -5.68 -7.88 -1.17
C ILE A 114 -5.15 -9.10 -0.42
N ARG A 115 -4.56 -10.04 -1.14
CA ARG A 115 -4.00 -11.26 -0.55
C ARG A 115 -2.50 -11.14 -0.32
N HIS A 116 -1.81 -10.41 -1.19
CA HIS A 116 -0.36 -10.26 -1.06
C HIS A 116 0.07 -8.93 -1.64
N VAL A 117 1.08 -8.32 -1.03
CA VAL A 117 1.72 -7.15 -1.61
C VAL A 117 3.24 -7.26 -1.43
N GLU A 118 3.94 -6.94 -2.50
CA GLU A 118 5.40 -6.80 -2.45
C GLU A 118 5.73 -5.37 -2.82
N VAL A 119 6.53 -4.71 -1.98
CA VAL A 119 6.87 -3.29 -2.14
C VAL A 119 8.34 -3.16 -2.49
N PHE A 120 8.61 -2.34 -3.50
CA PHE A 120 9.96 -2.05 -3.99
C PHE A 120 10.22 -0.56 -3.86
N VAL A 121 11.45 -0.20 -3.50
CA VAL A 121 11.89 1.18 -3.45
C VAL A 121 12.82 1.42 -4.63
N ARG A 122 12.52 2.47 -5.41
CA ARG A 122 13.41 2.88 -6.49
C ARG A 122 14.48 3.79 -5.93
N ARG A 123 15.72 3.36 -6.07
CA ARG A 123 16.86 4.14 -5.63
C ARG A 123 17.42 4.93 -6.81
N PRO A 124 17.96 6.14 -6.57
CA PRO A 124 18.67 6.86 -7.62
C PRO A 124 19.86 6.05 -8.13
N VAL A 125 20.15 6.25 -9.41
CA VAL A 125 21.35 5.64 -10.00
C VAL A 125 22.56 6.40 -9.48
N MET A 126 23.51 5.64 -8.91
CA MET A 126 24.75 6.22 -8.41
C MET A 126 25.74 6.39 -9.55
N ARG A 127 26.47 7.50 -9.53
CA ARG A 127 27.49 7.82 -10.54
C ARG A 127 28.88 7.77 -9.93
#